data_0971b9dd95d0549072169733e1b0f3f4
#
_entry.id   0971b9dd95d0549072169733e1b0f3f4
#
_cell.length_a   1.000
_cell.length_b   1.000
_cell.length_c   1.000
_cell.angle_alpha   90.00
_cell.angle_beta   90.00
_cell.angle_gamma   90.00
#
_symmetry.space_group_name_H-M   'P 1'
#
loop_
_entity.id
_entity.type
_entity.pdbx_description
1 polymer ?
#
loop_
_entity_poly.entity_id
_entity_poly.type
_entity_poly.pdbx_seq_one_letter_code
_entity_poly.pdbx_strand_id
1 'polypeptide(L)'
;MIGRKIEFEKLQAAVDKDRAQLIAVYGRRRVGKTFLVNEFFNNKYIFKHTAVSPVDDTTKKRKKNIMKIQLQEFYFSMRSYGLKEGTSVPTNWQEAFFMLEQLLEQKDDGKLQIVFIDELPWMDTPKANFISAFEHFCNDWCLARKNFKLVVCGSATSWILDKLINNKGG
;
A
#
# COMPACT_ATOMS: atom_id res chain seq x y z
N MET A 1 -15.08 -16.94 -11.26
CA MET A 1 -13.63 -17.09 -11.46
C MET A 1 -13.23 -18.52 -11.14
N ILE A 2 -12.77 -19.23 -12.14
CA ILE A 2 -12.37 -20.63 -11.99
C ILE A 2 -10.93 -20.67 -11.44
N GLY A 3 -10.72 -21.41 -10.35
CA GLY A 3 -9.38 -21.70 -9.82
C GLY A 3 -8.85 -20.77 -8.74
N ARG A 4 -9.65 -19.82 -8.20
CA ARG A 4 -9.20 -18.89 -7.16
C ARG A 4 -10.09 -18.87 -5.92
N LYS A 5 -10.81 -19.95 -5.71
CA LYS A 5 -11.73 -20.07 -4.57
C LYS A 5 -11.01 -19.97 -3.22
N ILE A 6 -9.86 -20.64 -3.11
CA ILE A 6 -9.07 -20.68 -1.86
C ILE A 6 -8.56 -19.29 -1.50
N GLU A 7 -8.05 -18.54 -2.49
CA GLU A 7 -7.55 -17.18 -2.29
C GLU A 7 -8.69 -16.24 -1.87
N PHE A 8 -9.86 -16.35 -2.49
CA PHE A 8 -11.05 -15.60 -2.09
C PHE A 8 -11.49 -15.91 -0.66
N GLU A 9 -11.48 -17.17 -0.27
CA GLU A 9 -11.82 -17.59 1.09
C GLU A 9 -10.85 -17.03 2.12
N LYS A 10 -9.55 -17.01 1.81
CA LYS A 10 -8.53 -16.40 2.69
C LYS A 10 -8.71 -14.89 2.82
N LEU A 11 -8.99 -14.19 1.72
CA LEU A 11 -9.27 -12.75 1.73
C LEU A 11 -10.53 -12.46 2.56
N GLN A 12 -11.58 -13.24 2.36
CA GLN A 12 -12.83 -13.08 3.10
C GLN A 12 -12.61 -13.30 4.60
N ALA A 13 -11.86 -14.32 4.98
CA ALA A 13 -11.55 -14.60 6.38
C ALA A 13 -10.78 -13.43 7.03
N ALA A 14 -9.85 -12.80 6.30
CA ALA A 14 -9.10 -11.66 6.80
C ALA A 14 -9.98 -10.41 6.92
N VAL A 15 -10.87 -10.17 5.96
CA VAL A 15 -11.79 -9.04 5.97
C VAL A 15 -12.83 -9.17 7.08
N ASP A 16 -13.28 -10.38 7.38
CA ASP A 16 -14.31 -10.64 8.39
C ASP A 16 -13.82 -10.46 9.83
N LYS A 17 -12.51 -10.34 10.05
CA LYS A 17 -11.99 -10.08 11.39
C LYS A 17 -12.38 -8.67 11.85
N ASP A 18 -12.92 -8.56 13.05
CA ASP A 18 -13.34 -7.28 13.66
C ASP A 18 -12.14 -6.54 14.25
N ARG A 19 -11.12 -6.34 13.45
CA ARG A 19 -9.91 -5.57 13.81
C ARG A 19 -9.14 -5.19 12.56
N ALA A 20 -8.22 -4.25 12.69
CA ALA A 20 -7.33 -3.88 11.61
C ALA A 20 -6.54 -5.10 11.11
N GLN A 21 -6.39 -5.21 9.81
CA GLN A 21 -5.62 -6.26 9.16
C GLN A 21 -4.66 -5.68 8.14
N LEU A 22 -3.43 -6.20 8.15
CA LEU A 22 -2.50 -6.05 7.03
C LEU A 22 -2.56 -7.35 6.21
N ILE A 23 -2.99 -7.25 4.97
CA ILE A 23 -3.18 -8.39 4.07
C ILE A 23 -2.13 -8.29 2.96
N ALA A 24 -1.20 -9.23 2.93
CA ALA A 24 -0.16 -9.27 1.90
C ALA A 24 -0.48 -10.33 0.84
N VAL A 25 -0.56 -9.91 -0.42
CA VAL A 25 -0.74 -10.79 -1.58
C VAL A 25 0.55 -10.77 -2.39
N TYR A 26 1.26 -11.88 -2.43
CA TYR A 26 2.57 -11.96 -3.07
C TYR A 26 2.70 -13.22 -3.94
N GLY A 27 3.69 -13.20 -4.80
CA GLY A 27 3.94 -14.28 -5.74
C GLY A 27 4.59 -13.74 -7.01
N ARG A 28 4.83 -14.61 -7.98
CA ARG A 28 5.48 -14.26 -9.24
C ARG A 28 4.75 -13.15 -9.99
N ARG A 29 5.49 -12.43 -10.82
CA ARG A 29 4.90 -11.46 -11.74
C ARG A 29 3.88 -12.14 -12.67
N ARG A 30 2.85 -11.38 -13.06
CA ARG A 30 1.83 -11.80 -14.04
C ARG A 30 0.98 -13.01 -13.63
N VAL A 31 0.92 -13.34 -12.35
CA VAL A 31 0.01 -14.39 -11.87
C VAL A 31 -1.38 -13.85 -11.48
N GLY A 32 -1.64 -12.57 -11.77
CA GLY A 32 -2.96 -11.98 -11.56
C GLY A 32 -3.26 -11.54 -10.12
N LYS A 33 -2.25 -11.17 -9.33
CA LYS A 33 -2.44 -10.68 -7.95
C LYS A 33 -3.32 -9.44 -7.89
N THR A 34 -2.99 -8.44 -8.67
CA THR A 34 -3.75 -7.18 -8.76
C THR A 34 -5.17 -7.43 -9.22
N PHE A 35 -5.35 -8.29 -10.21
CA PHE A 35 -6.68 -8.68 -10.70
C PHE A 35 -7.49 -9.37 -9.60
N LEU A 36 -6.89 -10.29 -8.86
CA LEU A 36 -7.53 -10.98 -7.75
C LEU A 36 -8.06 -10.01 -6.70
N VAL A 37 -7.22 -9.07 -6.27
CA VAL A 37 -7.59 -8.07 -5.26
C VAL A 37 -8.71 -7.15 -5.80
N ASN A 38 -8.54 -6.65 -7.01
CA ASN A 38 -9.55 -5.78 -7.64
C ASN A 38 -10.90 -6.49 -7.80
N GLU A 39 -10.89 -7.75 -8.16
CA GLU A 39 -12.11 -8.52 -8.32
C GLU A 39 -12.77 -8.81 -6.96
N PHE A 40 -11.99 -9.21 -5.97
CA PHE A 40 -12.50 -9.48 -4.63
C PHE A 40 -13.18 -8.26 -4.02
N PHE A 41 -12.54 -7.08 -4.10
CA PHE A 41 -13.07 -5.84 -3.52
C PHE A 41 -13.97 -5.07 -4.50
N ASN A 42 -14.21 -5.60 -5.69
CA ASN A 42 -15.03 -4.95 -6.73
C ASN A 42 -14.53 -3.53 -7.05
N ASN A 43 -13.22 -3.33 -7.05
CA ASN A 43 -12.54 -2.04 -7.25
C ASN A 43 -13.00 -0.92 -6.29
N LYS A 44 -13.56 -1.29 -5.14
CA LYS A 44 -14.04 -0.32 -4.15
C LYS A 44 -13.01 -0.12 -3.06
N TYR A 45 -12.26 0.95 -3.17
CA TYR A 45 -11.23 1.33 -2.20
C TYR A 45 -11.45 2.75 -1.72
N ILE A 46 -11.14 3.00 -0.45
CA ILE A 46 -11.09 4.36 0.10
C ILE A 46 -9.83 5.10 -0.39
N PHE A 47 -8.78 4.33 -0.69
CA PHE A 47 -7.54 4.80 -1.29
C PHE A 47 -6.86 3.64 -2.01
N LYS A 48 -6.34 3.90 -3.20
CA LYS A 48 -5.53 2.95 -3.96
C LYS A 48 -4.32 3.66 -4.55
N HIS A 49 -3.17 2.99 -4.46
CA HIS A 49 -1.94 3.46 -5.08
C HIS A 49 -1.21 2.30 -5.72
N THR A 50 -0.66 2.53 -6.90
CA THR A 50 0.27 1.62 -7.57
C THR A 50 1.63 2.30 -7.64
N ALA A 51 2.65 1.66 -7.07
CA ALA A 51 4.01 2.19 -7.10
C ALA A 51 4.56 2.24 -8.53
N VAL A 52 5.51 3.13 -8.75
CA VAL A 52 6.15 3.28 -10.07
C VAL A 52 7.17 2.18 -10.27
N SER A 53 7.14 1.56 -11.46
CA SER A 53 8.11 0.52 -11.81
C SER A 53 9.54 1.10 -11.82
N PRO A 54 10.50 0.43 -11.18
CA PRO A 54 11.91 0.83 -11.26
C PRO A 54 12.56 0.46 -12.58
N VAL A 55 11.83 -0.24 -13.45
CA VAL A 55 12.38 -0.77 -14.72
C VAL A 55 12.32 0.31 -15.79
N ASP A 56 13.40 0.36 -16.59
CA ASP A 56 13.53 0.97 -17.92
C ASP A 56 13.95 2.42 -18.01
N ASP A 57 14.62 2.96 -17.00
CA ASP A 57 15.39 4.15 -17.32
C ASP A 57 16.85 4.01 -16.90
N THR A 58 17.69 3.78 -17.92
CA THR A 58 19.13 3.71 -17.79
C THR A 58 19.79 5.08 -17.60
N THR A 59 19.01 6.17 -17.55
CA THR A 59 19.56 7.49 -17.36
C THR A 59 19.95 7.75 -15.91
N LYS A 60 21.18 8.22 -15.71
CA LYS A 60 21.73 8.59 -14.38
C LYS A 60 20.86 9.59 -13.61
N LYS A 61 20.04 10.39 -14.33
CA LYS A 61 19.13 11.38 -13.73
C LYS A 61 17.97 10.74 -12.95
N ARG A 62 17.42 9.65 -13.46
CA ARG A 62 16.31 8.96 -12.79
C ARG A 62 16.74 8.19 -11.56
N LYS A 63 17.95 7.62 -11.58
CA LYS A 63 18.51 6.94 -10.40
C LYS A 63 18.69 7.86 -9.20
N LYS A 64 18.97 9.16 -9.41
CA LYS A 64 19.13 10.14 -8.34
C LYS A 64 17.81 10.61 -7.72
N ASN A 65 16.69 10.51 -8.47
CA ASN A 65 15.40 11.06 -8.07
C ASN A 65 14.31 9.99 -7.90
N ILE A 66 14.69 8.71 -7.80
CA ILE A 66 13.73 7.61 -7.75
C ILE A 66 12.78 7.73 -6.54
N MET A 67 13.29 8.10 -5.38
CA MET A 67 12.45 8.34 -4.20
C MET A 67 11.49 9.51 -4.43
N LYS A 68 11.96 10.60 -5.02
CA LYS A 68 11.13 11.77 -5.30
C LYS A 68 9.99 11.44 -6.27
N ILE A 69 10.26 10.61 -7.27
CA ILE A 69 9.25 10.14 -8.22
C ILE A 69 8.20 9.30 -7.51
N GLN A 70 8.61 8.37 -6.65
CA GLN A 70 7.67 7.55 -5.87
C GLN A 70 6.78 8.42 -4.96
N LEU A 71 7.36 9.40 -4.28
CA LEU A 71 6.61 10.31 -3.41
C LEU A 71 5.64 11.18 -4.21
N GLN A 72 6.05 11.67 -5.38
CA GLN A 72 5.20 12.48 -6.25
C GLN A 72 3.99 11.67 -6.75
N GLU A 73 4.21 10.44 -7.20
CA GLU A 73 3.13 9.57 -7.67
C GLU A 73 2.19 9.19 -6.52
N PHE A 74 2.72 8.96 -5.33
CA PHE A 74 1.91 8.73 -4.13
C PHE A 74 1.04 9.96 -3.81
N TYR A 75 1.62 11.14 -3.88
CA TYR A 75 0.89 12.39 -3.72
C TYR A 75 -0.24 12.54 -4.75
N PHE A 76 0.01 12.23 -6.02
CA PHE A 76 -1.01 12.28 -7.06
C PHE A 76 -2.15 11.30 -6.78
N SER A 77 -1.83 10.12 -6.27
CA SER A 77 -2.87 9.16 -5.84
C SER A 77 -3.72 9.75 -4.71
N MET A 78 -3.11 10.37 -3.70
CA MET A 78 -3.85 11.03 -2.62
C MET A 78 -4.74 12.16 -3.16
N ARG A 79 -4.24 12.96 -4.11
CA ARG A 79 -5.04 13.99 -4.76
C ARG A 79 -6.25 13.41 -5.49
N SER A 80 -6.06 12.29 -6.17
CA SER A 80 -7.15 11.60 -6.89
C SER A 80 -8.23 11.08 -5.94
N TYR A 81 -7.89 10.81 -4.69
CA TYR A 81 -8.83 10.33 -3.67
C TYR A 81 -9.32 11.42 -2.72
N GLY A 82 -9.09 12.68 -3.03
CA GLY A 82 -9.70 13.79 -2.33
C GLY A 82 -8.82 14.57 -1.37
N LEU A 83 -7.50 14.39 -1.45
CA LEU A 83 -6.58 15.24 -0.68
C LEU A 83 -6.79 16.70 -1.09
N LYS A 84 -6.87 17.59 -0.10
CA LYS A 84 -7.20 19.00 -0.30
C LYS A 84 -6.22 19.72 -1.23
N GLU A 85 -6.75 20.66 -1.99
CA GLU A 85 -5.94 21.60 -2.75
C GLU A 85 -5.07 22.45 -1.81
N GLY A 86 -3.93 22.91 -2.33
CA GLY A 86 -2.98 23.70 -1.55
C GLY A 86 -1.99 22.89 -0.74
N THR A 87 -2.11 21.55 -0.72
CA THR A 87 -1.08 20.69 -0.14
C THR A 87 0.14 20.60 -1.06
N SER A 88 1.30 20.31 -0.48
CA SER A 88 2.54 20.13 -1.22
C SER A 88 2.93 18.67 -1.31
N VAL A 89 3.69 18.30 -2.34
CA VAL A 89 4.28 16.97 -2.46
C VAL A 89 5.14 16.68 -1.22
N PRO A 90 4.95 15.55 -0.53
CA PRO A 90 5.78 15.21 0.63
C PRO A 90 7.23 14.99 0.24
N THR A 91 8.14 15.31 1.15
CA THR A 91 9.58 15.19 0.93
C THR A 91 10.17 13.88 1.45
N ASN A 92 9.41 13.14 2.26
CA ASN A 92 9.80 11.85 2.81
C ASN A 92 8.57 11.00 3.08
N TRP A 93 8.78 9.71 3.35
CA TRP A 93 7.69 8.76 3.56
C TRP A 93 6.92 8.98 4.87
N GLN A 94 7.59 9.45 5.90
CA GLN A 94 6.92 9.79 7.16
C GLN A 94 5.87 10.88 6.94
N GLU A 95 6.23 11.93 6.21
CA GLU A 95 5.30 13.00 5.84
C GLU A 95 4.18 12.49 4.93
N ALA A 96 4.52 11.65 3.95
CA ALA A 96 3.56 11.06 3.01
C ALA A 96 2.50 10.23 3.74
N PHE A 97 2.92 9.37 4.66
CA PHE A 97 1.97 8.55 5.43
C PHE A 97 1.14 9.38 6.39
N PHE A 98 1.71 10.43 6.98
CA PHE A 98 0.93 11.36 7.81
C PHE A 98 -0.18 12.04 6.98
N MET A 99 0.13 12.47 5.77
CA MET A 99 -0.87 13.03 4.86
C MET A 99 -1.96 12.01 4.52
N LEU A 100 -1.58 10.75 4.31
CA LEU A 100 -2.54 9.66 4.06
C LEU A 100 -3.44 9.43 5.27
N GLU A 101 -2.89 9.42 6.47
CA GLU A 101 -3.68 9.28 7.71
C GLU A 101 -4.77 10.35 7.79
N GLN A 102 -4.41 11.60 7.53
CA GLN A 102 -5.37 12.72 7.55
C GLN A 102 -6.45 12.56 6.48
N LEU A 103 -6.07 12.13 5.27
CA LEU A 103 -7.01 11.87 4.19
C LEU A 103 -8.01 10.77 4.58
N LEU A 104 -7.51 9.67 5.14
CA LEU A 104 -8.34 8.54 5.55
C LEU A 104 -9.27 8.90 6.72
N GLU A 105 -8.80 9.71 7.66
CA GLU A 105 -9.64 10.21 8.76
C GLU A 105 -10.78 11.09 8.26
N GLN A 106 -10.52 11.96 7.29
CA GLN A 106 -11.55 12.79 6.67
C GLN A 106 -12.63 11.97 5.96
N LYS A 107 -12.24 10.83 5.40
CA LYS A 107 -13.14 9.95 4.64
C LYS A 107 -13.81 8.88 5.50
N ASP A 108 -13.49 8.82 6.79
CA ASP A 108 -14.03 7.81 7.70
C ASP A 108 -15.49 8.13 8.03
N ASP A 109 -16.39 7.26 7.56
CA ASP A 109 -17.83 7.32 7.80
C ASP A 109 -18.31 6.22 8.75
N GLY A 110 -17.38 5.57 9.46
CA GLY A 110 -17.66 4.44 10.34
C GLY A 110 -17.78 3.10 9.63
N LYS A 111 -17.83 3.09 8.29
CA LYS A 111 -17.87 1.88 7.49
C LYS A 111 -16.46 1.33 7.28
N LEU A 112 -16.39 0.09 6.79
CA LEU A 112 -15.13 -0.57 6.46
C LEU A 112 -14.33 0.23 5.44
N GLN A 113 -13.09 0.56 5.79
CA GLN A 113 -12.14 1.23 4.90
C GLN A 113 -11.14 0.21 4.35
N ILE A 114 -11.07 0.10 3.03
CA ILE A 114 -10.10 -0.74 2.34
C ILE A 114 -9.10 0.16 1.62
N VAL A 115 -7.83 0.01 1.99
CA VAL A 115 -6.70 0.66 1.30
C VAL A 115 -5.92 -0.40 0.55
N PHE A 116 -5.61 -0.13 -0.71
CA PHE A 116 -4.83 -1.03 -1.55
C PHE A 116 -3.58 -0.34 -2.07
N ILE A 117 -2.41 -0.88 -1.73
CA ILE A 117 -1.12 -0.44 -2.28
C ILE A 117 -0.53 -1.58 -3.10
N ASP A 118 -0.51 -1.37 -4.41
CA ASP A 118 0.04 -2.36 -5.35
C ASP A 118 1.52 -2.07 -5.62
N GLU A 119 2.30 -3.13 -5.77
CA GLU A 119 3.75 -3.10 -5.96
C GLU A 119 4.48 -2.34 -4.85
N LEU A 120 4.06 -2.57 -3.62
CA LEU A 120 4.64 -1.93 -2.42
C LEU A 120 6.17 -2.00 -2.37
N PRO A 121 6.84 -3.12 -2.70
CA PRO A 121 8.29 -3.19 -2.64
C PRO A 121 9.03 -2.15 -3.49
N TRP A 122 8.42 -1.67 -4.58
CA TRP A 122 9.03 -0.63 -5.41
C TRP A 122 9.18 0.72 -4.71
N MET A 123 8.41 0.95 -3.66
CA MET A 123 8.48 2.19 -2.87
C MET A 123 9.70 2.22 -1.94
N ASP A 124 10.28 1.07 -1.65
CA ASP A 124 11.47 0.93 -0.79
C ASP A 124 12.74 1.19 -1.59
N THR A 125 12.97 2.45 -1.93
CA THR A 125 14.16 2.88 -2.68
C THR A 125 15.36 3.09 -1.74
N PRO A 126 16.62 3.09 -2.26
CA PRO A 126 17.79 3.30 -1.41
C PRO A 126 17.70 4.59 -0.58
N LYS A 127 18.04 4.51 0.69
CA LYS A 127 18.10 5.64 1.65
C LYS A 127 16.76 6.35 1.87
N ALA A 128 15.64 5.70 1.53
CA ALA A 128 14.30 6.30 1.65
C ALA A 128 13.70 6.20 3.06
N ASN A 129 14.22 5.34 3.91
CA ASN A 129 13.63 5.00 5.22
C ASN A 129 12.15 4.57 5.09
N PHE A 130 11.82 3.93 3.97
CA PHE A 130 10.43 3.55 3.66
C PHE A 130 9.88 2.54 4.67
N ILE A 131 10.63 1.50 4.99
CA ILE A 131 10.18 0.43 5.89
C ILE A 131 9.85 1.00 7.28
N SER A 132 10.72 1.84 7.82
CA SER A 132 10.50 2.47 9.12
C SER A 132 9.22 3.31 9.13
N ALA A 133 9.01 4.12 8.10
CA ALA A 133 7.81 4.95 7.98
C ALA A 133 6.54 4.10 7.79
N PHE A 134 6.63 3.05 6.99
CA PHE A 134 5.51 2.14 6.74
C PHE A 134 5.13 1.34 8.00
N GLU A 135 6.11 0.83 8.72
CA GLU A 135 5.88 0.12 9.99
C GLU A 135 5.23 1.03 11.02
N HIS A 136 5.70 2.27 11.13
CA HIS A 136 5.09 3.26 12.02
C HIS A 136 3.64 3.53 11.66
N PHE A 137 3.35 3.72 10.38
CA PHE A 137 1.98 3.87 9.89
C PHE A 137 1.10 2.67 10.26
N CYS A 138 1.59 1.45 10.04
CA CYS A 138 0.85 0.23 10.34
C CYS A 138 0.62 0.05 11.85
N ASN A 139 1.68 0.20 12.65
CA ASN A 139 1.65 -0.13 14.07
C ASN A 139 0.91 0.93 14.90
N ASP A 140 1.09 2.19 14.59
CA ASP A 140 0.46 3.27 15.35
C ASP A 140 -0.92 3.60 14.84
N TRP A 141 -1.03 3.91 13.54
CA TRP A 141 -2.28 4.43 13.00
C TRP A 141 -3.25 3.32 12.60
N CYS A 142 -2.81 2.35 11.80
CA CYS A 142 -3.70 1.32 11.26
C CYS A 142 -4.28 0.41 12.35
N LEU A 143 -3.43 -0.08 13.25
CA LEU A 143 -3.85 -1.03 14.30
C LEU A 143 -4.83 -0.43 15.30
N ALA A 144 -4.87 0.89 15.45
CA ALA A 144 -5.81 1.57 16.33
C ALA A 144 -7.24 1.63 15.74
N ARG A 145 -7.43 1.22 14.49
CA ARG A 145 -8.70 1.37 13.75
C ARG A 145 -9.34 0.03 13.44
N LYS A 146 -10.49 -0.26 14.03
CA LYS A 146 -11.19 -1.55 13.83
C LYS A 146 -11.71 -1.74 12.40
N ASN A 147 -12.17 -0.66 11.77
CA ASN A 147 -12.79 -0.68 10.44
C ASN A 147 -11.79 -0.51 9.30
N PHE A 148 -10.54 -0.96 9.48
CA PHE A 148 -9.47 -0.70 8.52
C PHE A 148 -8.81 -1.98 8.04
N LYS A 149 -8.68 -2.12 6.72
CA LYS A 149 -7.92 -3.21 6.09
C LYS A 149 -6.92 -2.61 5.10
N LEU A 150 -5.66 -2.92 5.29
CA LEU A 150 -4.59 -2.52 4.37
C LEU A 150 -4.17 -3.74 3.56
N VAL A 151 -4.41 -3.68 2.25
CA VAL A 151 -4.02 -4.73 1.30
C VAL A 151 -2.80 -4.26 0.55
N VAL A 152 -1.76 -5.07 0.54
CA VAL A 152 -0.53 -4.79 -0.20
C VAL A 152 -0.22 -5.94 -1.15
N CYS A 153 0.24 -5.61 -2.34
CA CYS A 153 0.68 -6.56 -3.35
C CYS A 153 2.14 -6.33 -3.72
N GLY A 154 2.81 -7.38 -4.12
CA GLY A 154 4.14 -7.29 -4.68
C GLY A 154 4.61 -8.58 -5.29
N SER A 155 5.45 -8.47 -6.32
CA SER A 155 6.10 -9.60 -6.96
C SER A 155 7.48 -9.91 -6.36
N ALA A 156 8.05 -9.00 -5.56
CA ALA A 156 9.28 -9.25 -4.81
C ALA A 156 8.97 -10.07 -3.54
N THR A 157 8.77 -11.37 -3.71
CA THR A 157 8.34 -12.28 -2.65
C THR A 157 9.32 -12.27 -1.47
N SER A 158 10.62 -12.28 -1.72
CA SER A 158 11.63 -12.23 -0.66
C SER A 158 11.52 -10.95 0.17
N TRP A 159 11.31 -9.80 -0.47
CA TRP A 159 11.11 -8.52 0.23
C TRP A 159 9.90 -8.59 1.17
N ILE A 160 8.76 -9.09 0.66
CA ILE A 160 7.53 -9.19 1.46
C ILE A 160 7.72 -10.15 2.64
N LEU A 161 8.33 -11.31 2.40
CA LEU A 161 8.59 -12.28 3.46
C LEU A 161 9.54 -11.71 4.51
N ASP A 162 10.64 -11.10 4.10
CA ASP A 162 11.67 -10.61 5.02
C ASP A 162 11.22 -9.34 5.77
N LYS A 163 10.58 -8.41 5.09
CA LYS A 163 10.28 -7.08 5.64
C LYS A 163 8.91 -6.99 6.32
N LEU A 164 7.91 -7.69 5.82
CA LEU A 164 6.55 -7.59 6.34
C LEU A 164 6.14 -8.78 7.21
N ILE A 165 6.53 -10.00 6.84
CA ILE A 165 6.05 -11.22 7.51
C ILE A 165 7.03 -11.67 8.57
N ASN A 166 8.30 -11.82 8.26
CA ASN A 166 9.31 -12.36 9.17
C ASN A 166 9.84 -11.33 10.18
N ASN A 167 9.64 -10.05 9.94
CA ASN A 167 10.11 -8.98 10.82
C ASN A 167 9.08 -8.61 11.90
N LYS A 168 8.13 -9.49 12.19
CA LYS A 168 7.09 -9.30 13.22
C LYS A 168 7.57 -9.61 14.64
N GLY A 169 8.85 -9.64 14.87
CA GLY A 169 9.41 -9.97 16.16
C GLY A 169 10.00 -8.78 16.91
N GLY A 170 9.70 -7.58 16.45
CA GLY A 170 10.10 -6.38 17.17
C GLY A 170 9.02 -5.88 18.08
#